data_d081cb2067404cb29df44aedd10ff402
#
_entry.id   d081cb2067404cb29df44aedd10ff402
#
_cell.length_a   1.000
_cell.length_b   1.000
_cell.length_c   1.000
_cell.angle_alpha   90.00
_cell.angle_beta   90.00
_cell.angle_gamma   90.00
#
_symmetry.space_group_name_H-M   'P 1'
#
loop_
_entity.id
_entity.type
_entity.pdbx_description
1 polymer ?
#
loop_
_entity_poly.entity_id
_entity_poly.type
_entity_poly.pdbx_seq_one_letter_code
_entity_poly.pdbx_strand_id
1 'polypeptide(L)'
;MSTTLLKKETLERKWYVVDAAGKPLGRTAVVAANLLRGKHKADFTPNVDCGDFVIIINTDKAVLTGKKLDQKKYYRVSGWIGGLKETKARDMMDARSDYAMELAVKGMLPKNTLGKHAMTRLHLYKGAEHPHAAQKPEAWTL
;
A
#
# COMPACT_ATOMS: atom_id res chain seq x y z
N MET A 1 34.49 -5.19 14.71
CA MET A 1 33.09 -5.45 14.30
C MET A 1 32.81 -4.66 13.04
N SER A 2 32.35 -5.30 11.98
CA SER A 2 31.94 -4.60 10.74
C SER A 2 30.42 -4.45 10.73
N THR A 3 29.93 -3.23 10.53
CA THR A 3 28.50 -2.97 10.36
C THR A 3 28.14 -3.18 8.89
N THR A 4 27.20 -4.07 8.60
CA THR A 4 26.70 -4.28 7.23
C THR A 4 25.74 -3.14 6.87
N LEU A 5 26.14 -2.30 5.93
CA LEU A 5 25.29 -1.26 5.36
C LEU A 5 24.90 -1.66 3.93
N LEU A 6 23.62 -1.67 3.64
CA LEU A 6 23.13 -1.88 2.29
C LEU A 6 23.49 -0.71 1.39
N LYS A 7 24.00 -1.05 0.20
CA LYS A 7 24.22 -0.08 -0.88
C LYS A 7 23.08 -0.19 -1.89
N LYS A 8 22.67 0.92 -2.45
CA LYS A 8 21.60 0.98 -3.46
C LYS A 8 21.88 0.09 -4.68
N GLU A 9 23.16 -0.09 -5.01
CA GLU A 9 23.63 -0.86 -6.18
C GLU A 9 23.53 -2.37 -5.99
N THR A 10 23.60 -2.86 -4.74
CA THR A 10 23.56 -4.29 -4.40
C THR A 10 22.18 -4.79 -4.01
N LEU A 11 21.18 -3.95 -4.15
CA LEU A 11 19.84 -4.19 -3.64
C LEU A 11 19.01 -4.98 -4.65
N GLU A 12 18.68 -6.22 -4.33
CA GLU A 12 17.73 -7.02 -5.09
C GLU A 12 16.30 -6.75 -4.62
N ARG A 13 15.41 -6.47 -5.58
CA ARG A 13 13.99 -6.21 -5.32
C ARG A 13 13.15 -7.36 -5.84
N LYS A 14 12.28 -7.86 -4.97
CA LYS A 14 11.31 -8.89 -5.31
C LYS A 14 9.94 -8.28 -5.54
N TRP A 15 9.07 -9.07 -6.17
CA TRP A 15 7.67 -8.73 -6.39
C TRP A 15 6.79 -9.62 -5.55
N TYR A 16 5.85 -9.02 -4.83
CA TYR A 16 4.90 -9.75 -3.99
C TYR A 16 3.46 -9.42 -4.38
N VAL A 17 2.61 -10.45 -4.36
CA VAL A 17 1.16 -10.30 -4.51
C VAL A 17 0.50 -10.51 -3.16
N VAL A 18 -0.35 -9.58 -2.78
CA VAL A 18 -1.15 -9.62 -1.56
C VAL A 18 -2.62 -9.63 -1.94
N ASP A 19 -3.35 -10.64 -1.52
CA ASP A 19 -4.80 -10.73 -1.75
C ASP A 19 -5.56 -10.06 -0.60
N ALA A 20 -6.36 -9.05 -0.94
CA ALA A 20 -7.19 -8.29 0.00
C ALA A 20 -8.59 -8.88 0.20
N ALA A 21 -8.99 -9.90 -0.56
CA ALA A 21 -10.32 -10.46 -0.50
C ALA A 21 -10.68 -10.97 0.91
N GLY A 22 -11.80 -10.48 1.47
CA GLY A 22 -12.27 -10.86 2.79
C GLY A 22 -11.42 -10.43 3.97
N LYS A 23 -10.34 -9.69 3.73
CA LYS A 23 -9.40 -9.24 4.77
C LYS A 23 -9.62 -7.77 5.13
N PRO A 24 -9.36 -7.38 6.39
CA PRO A 24 -9.50 -5.98 6.79
C PRO A 24 -8.53 -5.09 6.00
N LEU A 25 -9.06 -4.02 5.41
CA LEU A 25 -8.31 -3.07 4.59
C LEU A 25 -7.05 -2.56 5.32
N GLY A 26 -7.16 -2.22 6.61
CA GLY A 26 -6.05 -1.72 7.41
C GLY A 26 -4.94 -2.75 7.61
N ARG A 27 -5.27 -4.02 7.84
CA ARG A 27 -4.26 -5.09 8.00
C ARG A 27 -3.53 -5.39 6.71
N THR A 28 -4.25 -5.44 5.60
CA THR A 28 -3.64 -5.56 4.26
C THR A 28 -2.68 -4.41 3.99
N ALA A 29 -3.08 -3.18 4.33
CA ALA A 29 -2.23 -2.00 4.17
C ALA A 29 -0.96 -2.04 5.05
N VAL A 30 -1.03 -2.59 6.27
CA VAL A 30 0.15 -2.77 7.16
C VAL A 30 1.18 -3.71 6.52
N VAL A 31 0.73 -4.85 6.01
CA VAL A 31 1.62 -5.82 5.33
C VAL A 31 2.26 -5.19 4.10
N ALA A 32 1.48 -4.54 3.26
CA ALA A 32 1.99 -3.84 2.09
C ALA A 32 3.02 -2.75 2.46
N ALA A 33 2.76 -1.95 3.49
CA ALA A 33 3.68 -0.92 3.95
C ALA A 33 5.01 -1.50 4.49
N ASN A 34 4.95 -2.64 5.19
CA ASN A 34 6.16 -3.32 5.66
C ASN A 34 7.02 -3.87 4.51
N LEU A 35 6.39 -4.45 3.49
CA LEU A 35 7.08 -4.93 2.28
C LEU A 35 7.68 -3.77 1.48
N LEU A 36 6.94 -2.69 1.30
CA LEU A 36 7.38 -1.48 0.60
C LEU A 36 8.54 -0.76 1.30
N ARG A 37 8.62 -0.83 2.64
CA ARG A 37 9.77 -0.33 3.41
C ARG A 37 10.93 -1.31 3.45
N GLY A 38 10.69 -2.59 3.20
CA GLY A 38 11.70 -3.64 3.33
C GLY A 38 11.96 -4.09 4.77
N LYS A 39 11.03 -3.83 5.71
CA LYS A 39 11.18 -4.24 7.12
C LYS A 39 11.23 -5.76 7.35
N HIS A 40 10.80 -6.55 6.38
CA HIS A 40 10.88 -8.01 6.42
C HIS A 40 12.29 -8.54 6.14
N LYS A 41 13.19 -7.71 5.62
CA LYS A 41 14.56 -8.08 5.31
C LYS A 41 15.46 -7.96 6.55
N ALA A 42 16.37 -8.94 6.71
CA ALA A 42 17.33 -8.95 7.83
C ALA A 42 18.32 -7.77 7.77
N ASP A 43 18.63 -7.31 6.57
CA ASP A 43 19.56 -6.24 6.27
C ASP A 43 18.91 -4.86 6.12
N PHE A 44 17.70 -4.70 6.65
CA PHE A 44 16.97 -3.43 6.60
C PHE A 44 17.79 -2.27 7.16
N THR A 45 17.96 -1.24 6.33
CA THR A 45 18.69 -0.02 6.68
C THR A 45 17.76 1.18 6.52
N PRO A 46 17.47 1.97 7.59
CA PRO A 46 16.45 3.02 7.57
C PRO A 46 16.72 4.18 6.60
N ASN A 47 17.98 4.46 6.29
CA ASN A 47 18.41 5.53 5.41
C ASN A 47 18.50 5.13 3.92
N VAL A 48 18.34 3.84 3.62
CA VAL A 48 18.36 3.30 2.26
C VAL A 48 16.98 2.79 1.90
N ASP A 49 16.57 2.97 0.66
CA ASP A 49 15.32 2.46 0.13
C ASP A 49 15.42 0.95 -0.17
N CYS A 50 15.17 0.12 0.84
CA CYS A 50 15.33 -1.34 0.79
C CYS A 50 14.06 -2.09 0.33
N GLY A 51 12.96 -1.39 0.08
CA GLY A 51 11.65 -2.00 -0.16
C GLY A 51 11.51 -2.73 -1.49
N ASP A 52 10.55 -3.62 -1.53
CA ASP A 52 10.18 -4.44 -2.68
C ASP A 52 8.96 -3.88 -3.42
N PHE A 53 8.60 -4.50 -4.54
CA PHE A 53 7.38 -4.18 -5.27
C PHE A 53 6.20 -4.95 -4.68
N VAL A 54 5.07 -4.30 -4.54
CA VAL A 54 3.86 -4.90 -3.98
C VAL A 54 2.68 -4.69 -4.91
N ILE A 55 1.99 -5.78 -5.21
CA ILE A 55 0.75 -5.82 -5.96
C ILE A 55 -0.36 -6.21 -4.99
N ILE A 56 -1.39 -5.38 -4.85
CA ILE A 56 -2.58 -5.74 -4.07
C ILE A 56 -3.72 -5.99 -5.05
N ILE A 57 -4.31 -7.16 -4.97
CA ILE A 57 -5.45 -7.59 -5.79
C ILE A 57 -6.73 -7.64 -4.95
N ASN A 58 -7.90 -7.67 -5.63
CA ASN A 58 -9.22 -7.75 -5.01
C ASN A 58 -9.49 -6.63 -3.98
N THR A 59 -9.08 -5.39 -4.27
CA THR A 59 -9.30 -4.27 -3.34
C THR A 59 -10.78 -3.96 -3.13
N ASP A 60 -11.66 -4.31 -4.09
CA ASP A 60 -13.11 -4.18 -4.00
C ASP A 60 -13.73 -5.09 -2.92
N LYS A 61 -13.08 -6.24 -2.66
CA LYS A 61 -13.52 -7.24 -1.67
C LYS A 61 -12.88 -7.06 -0.29
N ALA A 62 -12.08 -6.01 -0.10
CA ALA A 62 -11.52 -5.68 1.20
C ALA A 62 -12.62 -5.25 2.18
N VAL A 63 -12.50 -5.68 3.44
CA VAL A 63 -13.52 -5.47 4.46
C VAL A 63 -13.18 -4.26 5.34
N LEU A 64 -14.20 -3.43 5.59
CA LEU A 64 -14.17 -2.42 6.64
C LEU A 64 -15.01 -2.90 7.81
N THR A 65 -14.40 -3.06 8.98
CA THR A 65 -15.05 -3.61 10.18
C THR A 65 -15.93 -2.57 10.88
N GLY A 66 -16.98 -3.05 11.58
CA GLY A 66 -17.92 -2.22 12.33
C GLY A 66 -18.73 -1.30 11.40
N LYS A 67 -19.01 -0.10 11.89
CA LYS A 67 -19.82 0.92 11.18
C LYS A 67 -18.97 1.85 10.28
N LYS A 68 -17.73 1.47 9.93
CA LYS A 68 -16.82 2.32 9.18
C LYS A 68 -17.34 2.68 7.78
N LEU A 69 -18.07 1.79 7.12
CA LEU A 69 -18.67 2.08 5.82
C LEU A 69 -19.52 3.34 5.80
N ASP A 70 -20.28 3.57 6.88
CA ASP A 70 -21.19 4.70 6.99
C ASP A 70 -20.58 5.91 7.70
N GLN A 71 -19.71 5.68 8.68
CA GLN A 71 -19.17 6.74 9.55
C GLN A 71 -17.85 7.31 9.06
N LYS A 72 -16.98 6.50 8.41
CA LYS A 72 -15.70 6.99 7.93
C LYS A 72 -15.90 7.88 6.71
N LYS A 73 -15.28 9.06 6.75
CA LYS A 73 -15.28 10.02 5.66
C LYS A 73 -13.87 10.26 5.16
N TYR A 74 -13.74 10.43 3.86
CA TYR A 74 -12.52 10.89 3.20
C TYR A 74 -12.69 12.34 2.79
N TYR A 75 -11.71 13.16 3.15
CA TYR A 75 -11.76 14.60 2.89
C TYR A 75 -10.77 15.00 1.80
N ARG A 76 -11.22 15.87 0.90
CA ARG A 76 -10.38 16.46 -0.12
C ARG A 76 -10.71 17.95 -0.23
N VAL A 77 -9.68 18.78 -0.24
CA VAL A 77 -9.82 20.24 -0.43
C VAL A 77 -9.48 20.59 -1.87
N SER A 78 -10.33 21.40 -2.52
CA SER A 78 -10.09 21.86 -3.89
C SER A 78 -9.07 23.02 -3.98
N GLY A 79 -8.62 23.57 -2.83
CA GLY A 79 -7.77 24.75 -2.76
C GLY A 79 -8.54 26.08 -2.78
N TRP A 80 -9.86 26.03 -2.91
CA TRP A 80 -10.73 27.20 -2.88
C TRP A 80 -11.41 27.36 -1.51
N ILE A 81 -11.79 28.57 -1.13
CA ILE A 81 -12.52 28.83 0.12
C ILE A 81 -13.87 28.09 0.07
N GLY A 82 -14.16 27.29 1.12
CA GLY A 82 -15.35 26.44 1.17
C GLY A 82 -15.33 25.21 0.26
N GLY A 83 -14.17 24.89 -0.34
CA GLY A 83 -14.01 23.77 -1.29
C GLY A 83 -13.71 22.41 -0.64
N LEU A 84 -14.11 22.18 0.61
CA LEU A 84 -14.00 20.87 1.26
C LEU A 84 -15.01 19.89 0.65
N LYS A 85 -14.50 18.77 0.13
CA LYS A 85 -15.31 17.66 -0.39
C LYS A 85 -15.20 16.48 0.56
N GLU A 86 -16.35 15.95 0.95
CA GLU A 86 -16.46 14.76 1.80
C GLU A 86 -16.98 13.58 0.96
N THR A 87 -16.36 12.42 1.11
CA THR A 87 -16.82 11.17 0.48
C THR A 87 -16.94 10.11 1.58
N LYS A 88 -18.09 9.46 1.68
CA LYS A 88 -18.26 8.34 2.63
C LYS A 88 -17.41 7.16 2.19
N ALA A 89 -17.01 6.33 3.18
CA ALA A 89 -16.21 5.15 2.89
C ALA A 89 -16.93 4.15 1.98
N ARG A 90 -18.25 4.03 2.09
CA ARG A 90 -19.07 3.20 1.20
C ARG A 90 -18.90 3.62 -0.27
N ASP A 91 -19.14 4.89 -0.56
CA ASP A 91 -19.05 5.44 -1.92
C ASP A 91 -17.60 5.34 -2.46
N MET A 92 -16.61 5.49 -1.59
CA MET A 92 -15.20 5.33 -1.95
C MET A 92 -14.87 3.89 -2.30
N MET A 93 -15.35 2.90 -1.53
CA MET A 93 -15.11 1.48 -1.79
C MET A 93 -15.82 1.02 -3.07
N ASP A 94 -17.02 1.51 -3.34
CA ASP A 94 -17.77 1.14 -4.54
C ASP A 94 -17.13 1.73 -5.81
N ALA A 95 -16.77 3.00 -5.78
CA ALA A 95 -16.23 3.69 -6.95
C ALA A 95 -14.72 3.48 -7.14
N ARG A 96 -13.93 3.63 -6.06
CA ARG A 96 -12.47 3.68 -6.08
C ARG A 96 -11.84 2.97 -4.88
N SER A 97 -12.06 1.66 -4.76
CA SER A 97 -11.47 0.83 -3.71
C SER A 97 -9.93 0.82 -3.75
N ASP A 98 -9.36 0.89 -4.94
CA ASP A 98 -7.92 1.07 -5.17
C ASP A 98 -7.38 2.33 -4.47
N TYR A 99 -8.04 3.46 -4.66
CA TYR A 99 -7.65 4.71 -4.03
C TYR A 99 -7.82 4.69 -2.50
N ALA A 100 -8.85 4.03 -1.99
CA ALA A 100 -9.02 3.84 -0.53
C ALA A 100 -7.84 3.03 0.07
N MET A 101 -7.41 1.99 -0.62
CA MET A 101 -6.25 1.18 -0.23
C MET A 101 -4.94 1.99 -0.34
N GLU A 102 -4.78 2.76 -1.41
CA GLU A 102 -3.64 3.65 -1.60
C GLU A 102 -3.48 4.64 -0.44
N LEU A 103 -4.56 5.30 -0.05
CA LEU A 103 -4.56 6.25 1.08
C LEU A 103 -4.20 5.56 2.40
N ALA A 104 -4.67 4.33 2.62
CA ALA A 104 -4.34 3.56 3.81
C ALA A 104 -2.83 3.23 3.85
N VAL A 105 -2.26 2.74 2.77
CA VAL A 105 -0.81 2.43 2.68
C VAL A 105 0.02 3.70 2.80
N LYS A 106 -0.35 4.77 2.11
CA LYS A 106 0.33 6.07 2.16
C LYS A 106 0.38 6.66 3.57
N GLY A 107 -0.70 6.49 4.34
CA GLY A 107 -0.75 6.92 5.74
C GLY A 107 0.20 6.14 6.66
N MET A 108 0.55 4.90 6.30
CA MET A 108 1.43 4.01 7.06
C MET A 108 2.91 4.12 6.65
N LEU A 109 3.20 4.74 5.52
CA LEU A 109 4.56 5.00 5.07
C LEU A 109 5.12 6.31 5.66
N PRO A 110 6.44 6.42 5.82
CA PRO A 110 7.06 7.67 6.28
C PRO A 110 6.79 8.81 5.29
N LYS A 111 6.57 10.02 5.82
CA LYS A 111 6.28 11.23 5.02
C LYS A 111 7.57 11.93 4.56
N ASN A 112 8.42 11.20 3.87
CA ASN A 112 9.69 11.68 3.34
C ASN A 112 9.91 11.22 1.89
N THR A 113 11.06 11.53 1.32
CA THR A 113 11.43 11.11 -0.04
C THR A 113 11.43 9.59 -0.21
N LEU A 114 11.89 8.83 0.80
CA LEU A 114 11.87 7.36 0.78
C LEU A 114 10.44 6.81 0.73
N GLY A 115 9.51 7.42 1.49
CA GLY A 115 8.10 7.06 1.44
C GLY A 115 7.45 7.35 0.08
N LYS A 116 7.80 8.45 -0.56
CA LYS A 116 7.35 8.76 -1.93
C LYS A 116 7.86 7.73 -2.94
N HIS A 117 9.13 7.35 -2.87
CA HIS A 117 9.69 6.28 -3.70
C HIS A 117 9.04 4.93 -3.43
N ALA A 118 8.72 4.61 -2.18
CA ALA A 118 8.01 3.39 -1.83
C ALA A 118 6.62 3.34 -2.49
N MET A 119 5.88 4.45 -2.51
CA MET A 119 4.57 4.53 -3.16
C MET A 119 4.61 4.24 -4.66
N THR A 120 5.69 4.55 -5.37
CA THR A 120 5.82 4.24 -6.80
C THR A 120 5.91 2.74 -7.09
N ARG A 121 6.23 1.93 -6.08
CA ARG A 121 6.31 0.47 -6.19
C ARG A 121 5.03 -0.26 -5.75
N LEU A 122 4.00 0.48 -5.40
CA LEU A 122 2.69 -0.06 -5.05
C LEU A 122 1.80 -0.10 -6.29
N HIS A 123 1.27 -1.27 -6.59
CA HIS A 123 0.30 -1.49 -7.66
C HIS A 123 -0.99 -2.04 -7.10
N LEU A 124 -2.12 -1.43 -7.45
CA LEU A 124 -3.43 -1.74 -6.87
C LEU A 124 -4.41 -2.11 -7.97
N TYR A 125 -5.11 -3.22 -7.77
CA TYR A 125 -6.11 -3.72 -8.71
C TYR A 125 -7.41 -4.07 -7.99
N LYS A 126 -8.52 -3.66 -8.56
CA LYS A 126 -9.86 -3.97 -8.03
C LYS A 126 -10.18 -5.45 -8.15
N GLY A 127 -9.85 -6.05 -9.28
CA GLY A 127 -10.07 -7.47 -9.56
C GLY A 127 -8.90 -8.36 -9.16
N ALA A 128 -9.01 -9.64 -9.51
CA ALA A 128 -7.98 -10.64 -9.26
C ALA A 128 -6.83 -10.62 -10.29
N GLU A 129 -7.05 -10.01 -11.44
CA GLU A 129 -6.09 -10.00 -12.55
C GLU A 129 -5.13 -8.81 -12.45
N HIS A 130 -3.88 -9.04 -12.78
CA HIS A 130 -2.84 -8.01 -12.84
C HIS A 130 -1.90 -8.25 -14.06
N PRO A 131 -1.35 -7.19 -14.68
CA PRO A 131 -0.51 -7.32 -15.88
C PRO A 131 0.96 -7.70 -15.58
N HIS A 132 1.31 -7.96 -14.33
CA HIS A 132 2.69 -8.17 -13.88
C HIS A 132 3.12 -9.64 -13.84
N ALA A 133 2.59 -10.50 -14.72
CA ALA A 133 2.96 -11.92 -14.77
C ALA A 133 4.45 -12.14 -15.15
N ALA A 134 5.00 -11.27 -15.98
CA ALA A 134 6.40 -11.34 -16.44
C ALA A 134 7.41 -11.19 -15.28
N GLN A 135 7.07 -10.46 -14.22
CA GLN A 135 7.89 -10.25 -13.04
C GLN A 135 7.88 -11.43 -12.07
N LYS A 136 7.08 -12.47 -12.33
CA LYS A 136 6.95 -13.68 -11.48
C LYS A 136 6.74 -13.33 -10.00
N PRO A 137 5.68 -12.60 -9.65
CA PRO A 137 5.47 -12.17 -8.28
C PRO A 137 5.19 -13.37 -7.36
N GLU A 138 5.77 -13.34 -6.16
CA GLU A 138 5.55 -14.33 -5.11
C GLU A 138 4.29 -13.98 -4.31
N ALA A 139 3.45 -14.98 -3.99
CA ALA A 139 2.28 -14.76 -3.14
C ALA A 139 2.71 -14.53 -1.69
N TRP A 140 2.22 -13.45 -1.08
CA TRP A 140 2.43 -13.18 0.34
C TRP A 140 1.15 -13.44 1.12
N THR A 141 1.22 -14.32 2.11
CA THR A 141 0.09 -14.63 3.01
C THR A 141 0.01 -13.61 4.14
N LEU A 142 -1.21 -13.18 4.43
CA LEU A 142 -1.55 -12.25 5.53
C LEU A 142 -1.73 -13.00 6.84
#